data_fb12f1a5b888ab50dd5260d1979ed59a
#
_entry.id   fb12f1a5b888ab50dd5260d1979ed59a
#
_cell.length_a   1.000
_cell.length_b   1.000
_cell.length_c   1.000
_cell.angle_alpha   90.00
_cell.angle_beta   90.00
_cell.angle_gamma   90.00
#
_symmetry.space_group_name_H-M   'P 1'
#
loop_
_entity.id
_entity.type
_entity.pdbx_description
1 polymer ?
#
loop_
_entity_poly.entity_id
_entity_poly.type
_entity_poly.pdbx_seq_one_letter_code
_entity_poly.pdbx_strand_id
1 'polypeptide(L)' 'MSRALPIDPGLDKLQEFLLTMEPGDEVSVARAKEISGLNEAFCDAVLGALMRAGLMIRLQHDAYVRCRIQG' A
#
# COMPACT_ATOMS: atom_id res chain seq x y z
N MET A 1 -24.32 -0.49 20.29
CA MET A 1 -23.78 -1.39 19.58
C MET A 1 -22.84 -0.88 18.65
N SER A 2 -21.88 -1.49 18.45
CA SER A 2 -20.97 -0.96 17.59
C SER A 2 -21.35 -1.32 16.25
N ARG A 3 -21.04 -0.44 15.34
CA ARG A 3 -21.28 -0.69 14.10
C ARG A 3 -20.03 -0.88 13.43
N ALA A 4 -19.81 -1.98 12.86
CA ALA A 4 -18.61 -2.20 12.13
C ALA A 4 -18.61 -1.28 10.94
N LEU A 5 -17.50 -0.64 10.73
CA LEU A 5 -17.34 0.12 9.52
C LEU A 5 -17.29 -0.85 8.37
N PRO A 6 -17.81 -0.45 7.23
CA PRO A 6 -17.69 -1.29 6.06
C PRO A 6 -16.22 -1.52 5.76
N ILE A 7 -15.82 -2.75 5.63
CA ILE A 7 -14.46 -3.07 5.30
C ILE A 7 -14.42 -3.32 3.81
N ASP A 8 -13.61 -2.56 3.13
CA ASP A 8 -13.43 -2.77 1.70
C ASP A 8 -12.52 -3.97 1.52
N PRO A 9 -13.02 -5.05 0.91
CA PRO A 9 -12.17 -6.24 0.73
C PRO A 9 -10.90 -5.94 -0.04
N GLY A 10 -10.95 -4.98 -0.97
CA GLY A 10 -9.76 -4.62 -1.72
C GLY A 10 -8.74 -3.95 -0.84
N LEU A 11 -9.19 -3.07 0.04
CA LEU A 11 -8.26 -2.40 0.94
C LEU A 11 -7.62 -3.40 1.89
N ASP A 12 -8.41 -4.35 2.37
CA ASP A 12 -7.90 -5.37 3.26
C ASP A 12 -6.82 -6.21 2.58
N LYS A 13 -7.06 -6.60 1.32
CA LYS A 13 -6.08 -7.34 0.55
C LYS A 13 -4.80 -6.54 0.33
N LEU A 14 -4.97 -5.26 0.03
CA LEU A 14 -3.82 -4.41 -0.19
C LEU A 14 -3.00 -4.27 1.09
N GLN A 15 -3.68 -4.07 2.22
CA GLN A 15 -3.00 -3.97 3.50
C GLN A 15 -2.21 -5.24 3.80
N GLU A 16 -2.85 -6.39 3.61
CA GLU A 16 -2.19 -7.67 3.85
C GLU A 16 -0.95 -7.80 3.01
N PHE A 17 -1.06 -7.46 1.73
CA PHE A 17 0.07 -7.55 0.83
C PHE A 17 1.20 -6.64 1.31
N LEU A 18 0.87 -5.40 1.67
CA LEU A 18 1.89 -4.46 2.08
C LEU A 18 2.57 -4.87 3.39
N LEU A 19 1.80 -5.51 4.28
CA LEU A 19 2.37 -5.97 5.53
C LEU A 19 3.33 -7.14 5.35
N THR A 20 3.17 -7.89 4.27
CA THR A 20 4.07 -9.01 4.01
C THR A 20 5.31 -8.60 3.24
N MET A 21 5.38 -7.37 2.77
CA MET A 21 6.56 -6.89 2.06
C MET A 21 7.72 -6.75 3.01
N GLU A 22 8.88 -7.12 2.53
CA GLU A 22 10.11 -6.96 3.30
C GLU A 22 10.86 -5.74 2.80
N PRO A 23 11.76 -5.19 3.63
CA PRO A 23 12.55 -4.05 3.16
C PRO A 23 13.29 -4.42 1.88
N GLY A 24 13.18 -3.54 0.90
CA GLY A 24 13.76 -3.77 -0.41
C GLY A 24 12.77 -4.28 -1.44
N ASP A 25 11.63 -4.80 -0.99
CA ASP A 25 10.61 -5.26 -1.94
C ASP A 25 9.95 -4.06 -2.62
N GLU A 26 9.61 -4.23 -3.88
CA GLU A 26 8.99 -3.16 -4.66
C GLU A 26 7.55 -3.48 -4.96
N VAL A 27 6.76 -2.43 -5.09
CA VAL A 27 5.38 -2.57 -5.52
C VAL A 27 5.05 -1.39 -6.44
N SER A 28 4.35 -1.67 -7.53
CA SER A 28 3.88 -0.62 -8.42
C SER A 28 2.42 -0.34 -8.14
N VAL A 29 1.97 0.82 -8.58
CA VAL A 29 0.54 1.14 -8.47
C VAL A 29 -0.27 0.13 -9.27
N ALA A 30 0.24 -0.29 -10.43
CA ALA A 30 -0.45 -1.29 -11.24
C ALA A 30 -0.62 -2.60 -10.47
N ARG A 31 0.41 -3.02 -9.76
CA ARG A 31 0.35 -4.26 -8.98
C ARG A 31 -0.64 -4.11 -7.84
N ALA A 32 -0.62 -2.96 -7.19
CA ALA A 32 -1.56 -2.70 -6.09
C ALA A 32 -2.99 -2.75 -6.58
N LYS A 33 -3.25 -2.23 -7.78
CA LYS A 33 -4.58 -2.31 -8.38
C LYS A 33 -4.98 -3.76 -8.62
N GLU A 34 -4.06 -4.55 -9.14
CA GLU A 34 -4.33 -5.97 -9.40
C GLU A 34 -4.70 -6.71 -8.14
N ILE A 35 -3.94 -6.48 -7.10
CA ILE A 35 -4.14 -7.20 -5.84
C ILE A 35 -5.44 -6.80 -5.17
N SER A 36 -5.74 -5.50 -5.19
CA SER A 36 -6.84 -4.96 -4.40
C SER A 36 -8.13 -4.78 -5.20
N GLY A 37 -8.02 -4.60 -6.50
CA GLY A 37 -9.17 -4.24 -7.30
C GLY A 37 -9.60 -2.80 -7.12
N LEU A 38 -8.81 -2.01 -6.40
CA LEU A 38 -9.13 -0.61 -6.18
C LEU A 38 -8.61 0.22 -7.35
N ASN A 39 -9.12 1.45 -7.46
CA ASN A 39 -8.70 2.28 -8.58
C ASN A 39 -7.31 2.85 -8.34
N GLU A 40 -6.74 3.39 -9.39
CA GLU A 40 -5.37 3.86 -9.36
C GLU A 40 -5.17 4.99 -8.36
N ALA A 41 -6.11 5.92 -8.33
CA ALA A 41 -6.00 7.07 -7.44
C ALA A 41 -5.96 6.64 -5.97
N PHE A 42 -6.78 5.65 -5.62
CA PHE A 42 -6.82 5.15 -4.26
C PHE A 42 -5.51 4.44 -3.91
N CYS A 43 -5.04 3.58 -4.82
CA CYS A 43 -3.78 2.86 -4.59
C CYS A 43 -2.62 3.84 -4.43
N ASP A 44 -2.58 4.84 -5.29
CA ASP A 44 -1.54 5.84 -5.21
C ASP A 44 -1.62 6.61 -3.89
N ALA A 45 -2.83 6.91 -3.44
CA ALA A 45 -3.01 7.61 -2.17
C ALA A 45 -2.51 6.78 -0.99
N VAL A 46 -2.79 5.48 -1.00
CA VAL A 46 -2.35 4.59 0.07
C VAL A 46 -0.83 4.49 0.08
N LEU A 47 -0.24 4.26 -1.08
CA LEU A 47 1.21 4.15 -1.17
C LEU A 47 1.88 5.47 -0.83
N GLY A 48 1.29 6.58 -1.24
CA GLY A 48 1.81 7.89 -0.91
C GLY A 48 1.75 8.18 0.58
N ALA A 49 0.70 7.70 1.25
CA ALA A 49 0.59 7.86 2.69
C ALA A 49 1.70 7.09 3.41
N LEU A 50 2.01 5.89 2.92
CA LEU A 50 3.10 5.11 3.49
C LEU A 50 4.44 5.77 3.24
N MET A 51 4.59 6.40 2.09
CA MET A 51 5.81 7.14 1.80
C MET A 51 5.99 8.30 2.78
N ARG A 52 4.92 9.04 3.02
CA ARG A 52 4.98 10.16 3.95
C ARG A 52 5.24 9.69 5.38
N ALA A 53 4.83 8.48 5.70
CA ALA A 53 5.08 7.92 7.03
C ALA A 53 6.48 7.33 7.15
N GLY A 54 7.25 7.34 6.07
CA GLY A 54 8.61 6.84 6.12
C GLY A 54 8.74 5.34 5.94
N LEU A 55 7.64 4.70 5.56
CA LEU A 55 7.65 3.24 5.39
C LEU A 55 7.98 2.82 3.97
N MET A 56 7.88 3.73 3.03
CA MET A 56 8.19 3.46 1.63
C MET A 56 8.91 4.63 1.01
N ILE A 57 9.66 4.34 -0.05
CA ILE A 57 10.31 5.36 -0.86
C ILE A 57 9.79 5.22 -2.28
N ARG A 58 9.50 6.33 -2.90
CA ARG A 58 9.06 6.32 -4.28
C ARG A 58 10.29 6.24 -5.19
N LEU A 59 10.35 5.19 -6.00
CA LEU A 59 11.47 5.03 -6.93
C LEU A 59 11.22 5.73 -8.24
N GLN A 60 10.01 5.54 -8.76
CA GLN A 60 9.60 6.12 -10.01
C GLN A 60 8.20 6.61 -9.82
N HIS A 61 7.69 7.19 -10.88
CA HIS A 61 6.40 7.77 -10.87
C HIS A 61 5.33 6.83 -10.33
N ASP A 62 5.41 5.54 -10.57
CA ASP A 62 4.39 4.62 -10.10
C ASP A 62 4.95 3.41 -9.36
N ALA A 63 6.17 3.48 -8.87
CA ALA A 63 6.80 2.36 -8.18
C ALA A 63 7.35 2.80 -6.84
N TYR A 64 7.12 1.96 -5.83
CA TYR A 64 7.55 2.24 -4.48
C TYR A 64 8.33 1.05 -3.94
N VAL A 65 9.24 1.30 -3.01
CA VAL A 65 9.99 0.24 -2.37
C VAL A 65 9.81 0.35 -0.86
N ARG A 66 9.68 -0.80 -0.21
CA ARG A 66 9.51 -0.84 1.24
C ARG A 66 10.81 -0.49 1.92
N CYS A 67 10.75 0.42 2.89
CA CYS A 67 11.91 0.83 3.64
C CYS A 67 12.03 -0.02 4.90
N ARG A 68 13.25 -0.10 5.40
CA ARG A 68 13.46 -0.70 6.70
C ARG A 68 12.98 0.28 7.75
N ILE A 69 12.26 -0.21 8.73
CA ILE A 69 11.80 0.62 9.81
C ILE A 69 12.97 0.87 10.75
N GLN A 70 13.21 2.13 11.06
CA GLN A 70 14.27 2.48 11.98
C GLN A 70 13.70 2.44 13.38
N GLY A 71 14.26 1.63 14.21
CA GLY A 71 13.80 1.46 15.58
C GLY A 71 14.18 2.58 16.50
#